data_1c0e31f8a34dcb3ed5d8806d3ea3a586
#
_entry.id   1c0e31f8a34dcb3ed5d8806d3ea3a586
#
_cell.length_a   1.000
_cell.length_b   1.000
_cell.length_c   1.000
_cell.angle_alpha   90.00
_cell.angle_beta   90.00
_cell.angle_gamma   90.00
#
_symmetry.space_group_name_H-M   'P 1'
#
loop_
_entity.id
_entity.type
_entity.pdbx_description
1 polymer ?
#
loop_
_entity_poly.entity_id
_entity_poly.type
_entity_poly.pdbx_seq_one_letter_code
_entity_poly.pdbx_strand_id
1 'polypeptide(L)'
;MTASGKSALAHKIAIERNLDIISLDSMAVYKGLDILTDKPTEVMRSQVLYYGIDIADSDQNFSVVDYLNYLIEMEIPEKSFVKDFLVVGGTGLYFRSLINSFEFRPTDPAIRSELELLNVDQLLKFHKLYDIDPPETEINKRRLIRNIENSILEDVKYVFPPINIPEKIVGVFWNHPDYLKRIKDRTSNMIDRGLVDEMNNIQNPSKTVLQAIGMNLSSDLEENINLKTNRLAKKQLTWFKQEDRIKIIETNDELVVRDELERIIDEK
;
A
#
# COMPACT_ATOMS: atom_id res chain seq x y z
N MET A 1 6.28 9.33 -3.58
CA MET A 1 7.08 8.14 -3.19
C MET A 1 7.20 8.04 -1.67
N THR A 2 7.72 6.94 -1.12
CA THR A 2 8.04 6.90 0.31
C THR A 2 9.12 7.94 0.65
N ALA A 3 9.10 8.46 1.88
CA ALA A 3 9.99 9.51 2.36
C ALA A 3 9.96 10.85 1.57
N SER A 4 8.96 11.09 0.72
CA SER A 4 8.84 12.38 0.01
C SER A 4 8.25 13.51 0.87
N GLY A 5 7.55 13.20 1.95
CA GLY A 5 6.78 14.19 2.72
C GLY A 5 5.29 14.23 2.38
N LYS A 6 4.83 13.35 1.46
CA LYS A 6 3.45 13.32 0.97
C LYS A 6 2.38 13.32 2.06
N SER A 7 2.60 12.55 3.15
CA SER A 7 1.61 12.42 4.22
C SER A 7 1.45 13.71 5.03
N ALA A 8 2.56 14.42 5.28
CA ALA A 8 2.53 15.71 5.96
C ALA A 8 1.86 16.80 5.13
N LEU A 9 2.19 16.86 3.82
CA LEU A 9 1.54 17.79 2.89
C LEU A 9 0.04 17.50 2.76
N ALA A 10 -0.31 16.23 2.58
CA ALA A 10 -1.70 15.81 2.46
C ALA A 10 -2.52 16.16 3.72
N HIS A 11 -1.95 15.99 4.91
CA HIS A 11 -2.60 16.37 6.16
C HIS A 11 -2.89 17.87 6.24
N LYS A 12 -1.93 18.72 5.85
CA LYS A 12 -2.12 20.18 5.80
C LYS A 12 -3.28 20.56 4.86
N ILE A 13 -3.27 20.00 3.65
CA ILE A 13 -4.34 20.26 2.64
C ILE A 13 -5.69 19.74 3.16
N ALA A 14 -5.72 18.57 3.81
CA ALA A 14 -6.94 18.00 4.36
C ALA A 14 -7.58 18.91 5.43
N ILE A 15 -6.77 19.51 6.31
CA ILE A 15 -7.26 20.50 7.30
C ILE A 15 -7.82 21.74 6.58
N GLU A 16 -7.07 22.31 5.65
CA GLU A 16 -7.41 23.57 4.99
C GLU A 16 -8.66 23.45 4.10
N ARG A 17 -8.85 22.30 3.46
CA ARG A 17 -9.96 22.01 2.55
C ARG A 17 -11.09 21.20 3.20
N ASN A 18 -10.99 20.89 4.48
CA ASN A 18 -11.96 20.05 5.23
C ASN A 18 -12.21 18.70 4.53
N LEU A 19 -11.13 18.02 4.14
CA LEU A 19 -11.16 16.72 3.48
C LEU A 19 -10.81 15.60 4.46
N ASP A 20 -11.38 14.41 4.24
CA ASP A 20 -10.91 13.19 4.90
C ASP A 20 -9.82 12.54 4.06
N ILE A 21 -8.99 11.70 4.70
CA ILE A 21 -7.90 10.99 4.05
C ILE A 21 -8.19 9.50 3.96
N ILE A 22 -8.02 8.94 2.76
CA ILE A 22 -7.99 7.49 2.54
C ILE A 22 -6.53 7.07 2.40
N SER A 23 -6.04 6.27 3.35
CA SER A 23 -4.65 5.79 3.38
C SER A 23 -4.47 4.56 2.47
N LEU A 24 -3.61 4.64 1.47
CA LEU A 24 -3.21 3.51 0.61
C LEU A 24 -1.87 2.93 1.04
N ASP A 25 -1.75 2.54 2.30
CA ASP A 25 -0.58 1.87 2.83
C ASP A 25 -0.97 0.51 3.41
N SER A 26 -0.50 -0.58 2.79
CA SER A 26 -0.82 -1.95 3.17
C SER A 26 -0.23 -2.39 4.51
N MET A 27 0.65 -1.58 5.12
CA MET A 27 1.20 -1.86 6.44
C MET A 27 0.59 -0.95 7.52
N ALA A 28 0.15 0.26 7.18
CA ALA A 28 -0.54 1.14 8.12
C ALA A 28 -1.92 0.62 8.55
N VAL A 29 -2.47 -0.36 7.85
CA VAL A 29 -3.72 -1.05 8.24
C VAL A 29 -3.61 -1.79 9.57
N TYR A 30 -2.40 -2.22 9.96
CA TYR A 30 -2.19 -3.02 11.17
C TYR A 30 -2.03 -2.17 12.42
N LYS A 31 -2.78 -2.49 13.46
CA LYS A 31 -2.63 -1.90 14.80
C LYS A 31 -1.24 -2.19 15.37
N GLY A 32 -0.69 -1.24 16.13
CA GLY A 32 0.60 -1.39 16.82
C GLY A 32 1.84 -1.33 15.93
N LEU A 33 1.71 -0.94 14.66
CA LEU A 33 2.81 -0.67 13.73
C LEU A 33 2.93 0.84 13.47
N ASP A 34 2.96 1.65 14.50
CA ASP A 34 2.83 3.09 14.38
C ASP A 34 4.12 3.77 13.93
N ILE A 35 5.23 3.38 14.55
CA ILE A 35 6.56 3.88 14.21
C ILE A 35 7.05 3.26 12.90
N LEU A 36 6.91 1.94 12.77
CA LEU A 36 7.37 1.17 11.61
C LEU A 36 6.78 1.69 10.29
N THR A 37 5.52 2.09 10.32
CA THR A 37 4.81 2.56 9.13
C THR A 37 4.70 4.09 9.05
N ASP A 38 5.21 4.78 10.08
CA ASP A 38 5.20 6.24 10.20
C ASP A 38 3.77 6.80 10.06
N LYS A 39 2.85 6.22 10.83
CA LYS A 39 1.45 6.64 10.84
C LYS A 39 1.27 8.08 11.32
N PRO A 40 0.20 8.76 10.91
CA PRO A 40 -0.18 10.02 11.50
C PRO A 40 -0.39 9.86 13.00
N THR A 41 0.10 10.84 13.77
CA THR A 41 -0.01 10.85 15.24
C THR A 41 -1.47 10.97 15.68
N GLU A 42 -1.76 10.67 16.95
CA GLU A 42 -3.10 10.86 17.51
C GLU A 42 -3.59 12.31 17.38
N VAL A 43 -2.69 13.28 17.54
CA VAL A 43 -3.01 14.70 17.32
C VAL A 43 -3.44 14.94 15.87
N MET A 44 -2.75 14.42 14.90
CA MET A 44 -3.14 14.52 13.49
C MET A 44 -4.49 13.84 13.23
N ARG A 45 -4.70 12.66 13.79
CA ARG A 45 -5.97 11.91 13.64
C ARG A 45 -7.16 12.58 14.34
N SER A 46 -6.93 13.39 15.36
CA SER A 46 -8.00 14.20 15.97
C SER A 46 -8.42 15.40 15.12
N GLN A 47 -7.58 15.84 14.19
CA GLN A 47 -7.84 16.98 13.29
C GLN A 47 -8.46 16.56 11.95
N VAL A 48 -8.10 15.37 11.45
CA VAL A 48 -8.52 14.85 10.15
C VAL A 48 -8.93 13.38 10.30
N LEU A 49 -10.04 12.97 9.71
CA LEU A 49 -10.45 11.58 9.69
C LEU A 49 -9.61 10.80 8.66
N TYR A 50 -9.02 9.69 9.12
CA TYR A 50 -8.23 8.78 8.29
C TYR A 50 -8.95 7.43 8.16
N TYR A 51 -9.20 7.00 6.93
CA TYR A 51 -9.65 5.64 6.62
C TYR A 51 -8.45 4.76 6.25
N GLY A 52 -8.51 3.48 6.59
CA GLY A 52 -7.50 2.49 6.25
C GLY A 52 -6.26 2.49 7.16
N ILE A 53 -6.40 2.99 8.39
CA ILE A 53 -5.38 2.94 9.45
C ILE A 53 -5.94 2.19 10.65
N ASP A 54 -5.14 1.29 11.25
CA ASP A 54 -5.49 0.51 12.46
C ASP A 54 -6.78 -0.33 12.33
N ILE A 55 -7.00 -0.92 11.18
CA ILE A 55 -8.21 -1.69 10.85
C ILE A 55 -8.03 -3.20 10.94
N ALA A 56 -6.81 -3.68 11.15
CA ALA A 56 -6.50 -5.11 11.29
C ALA A 56 -5.57 -5.36 12.48
N ASP A 57 -5.70 -6.52 13.12
CA ASP A 57 -4.77 -6.95 14.15
C ASP A 57 -3.50 -7.55 13.52
N SER A 58 -2.35 -7.44 14.19
CA SER A 58 -1.05 -7.82 13.63
C SER A 58 -0.86 -9.32 13.37
N ASP A 59 -1.69 -10.16 13.99
CA ASP A 59 -1.71 -11.62 13.80
C ASP A 59 -2.54 -12.05 12.59
N GLN A 60 -3.32 -11.15 11.99
CA GLN A 60 -4.18 -11.41 10.84
C GLN A 60 -3.45 -11.18 9.51
N ASN A 61 -3.74 -12.00 8.49
CA ASN A 61 -3.40 -11.68 7.13
C ASN A 61 -4.46 -10.76 6.56
N PHE A 62 -4.05 -9.59 6.08
CA PHE A 62 -4.96 -8.59 5.51
C PHE A 62 -4.62 -8.35 4.04
N SER A 63 -5.59 -8.53 3.19
CA SER A 63 -5.46 -8.45 1.73
C SER A 63 -6.08 -7.16 1.17
N VAL A 64 -5.87 -6.92 -0.13
CA VAL A 64 -6.57 -5.84 -0.84
C VAL A 64 -8.09 -6.05 -0.88
N VAL A 65 -8.56 -7.29 -0.87
CA VAL A 65 -9.99 -7.63 -0.82
C VAL A 65 -10.58 -7.19 0.53
N ASP A 66 -9.88 -7.49 1.64
CA ASP A 66 -10.29 -7.05 2.97
C ASP A 66 -10.31 -5.53 3.07
N TYR A 67 -9.34 -4.86 2.45
CA TYR A 67 -9.30 -3.41 2.38
C TYR A 67 -10.48 -2.80 1.61
N LEU A 68 -10.86 -3.39 0.47
CA LEU A 68 -12.02 -2.93 -0.29
C LEU A 68 -13.33 -3.18 0.44
N ASN A 69 -13.48 -4.34 1.11
CA ASN A 69 -14.63 -4.61 1.98
C ASN A 69 -14.74 -3.57 3.10
N TYR A 70 -13.63 -3.26 3.77
CA TYR A 70 -13.60 -2.21 4.79
C TYR A 70 -14.07 -0.86 4.25
N LEU A 71 -13.63 -0.45 3.05
CA LEU A 71 -14.07 0.82 2.47
C LEU A 71 -15.57 0.81 2.11
N ILE A 72 -16.11 -0.33 1.72
CA ILE A 72 -17.56 -0.51 1.48
C ILE A 72 -18.32 -0.43 2.81
N GLU A 73 -17.86 -1.12 3.85
CA GLU A 73 -18.45 -1.04 5.21
C GLU A 73 -18.43 0.39 5.77
N MET A 74 -17.41 1.18 5.42
CA MET A 74 -17.34 2.59 5.78
C MET A 74 -18.18 3.49 4.85
N GLU A 75 -18.93 2.92 3.91
CA GLU A 75 -19.77 3.64 2.93
C GLU A 75 -18.96 4.64 2.07
N ILE A 76 -17.69 4.35 1.82
CA ILE A 76 -16.84 5.27 1.02
C ILE A 76 -17.35 5.43 -0.41
N PRO A 77 -17.83 4.37 -1.11
CA PRO A 77 -18.41 4.54 -2.44
C PRO A 77 -19.58 5.53 -2.44
N GLU A 78 -20.51 5.42 -1.49
CA GLU A 78 -21.69 6.30 -1.37
C GLU A 78 -21.29 7.72 -0.95
N LYS A 79 -20.39 7.84 0.02
CA LYS A 79 -19.88 9.14 0.50
C LYS A 79 -19.13 9.90 -0.59
N SER A 80 -18.48 9.20 -1.53
CA SER A 80 -17.72 9.82 -2.62
C SER A 80 -18.59 10.59 -3.63
N PHE A 81 -19.90 10.38 -3.66
CA PHE A 81 -20.83 11.18 -4.47
C PHE A 81 -21.11 12.57 -3.88
N VAL A 82 -20.92 12.75 -2.59
CA VAL A 82 -21.30 13.96 -1.86
C VAL A 82 -20.13 14.63 -1.14
N LYS A 83 -19.00 13.95 -1.02
CA LYS A 83 -17.80 14.45 -0.35
C LYS A 83 -16.55 14.03 -1.08
N ASP A 84 -15.62 14.95 -1.18
CA ASP A 84 -14.29 14.67 -1.71
C ASP A 84 -13.38 14.03 -0.64
N PHE A 85 -12.48 13.18 -1.09
CA PHE A 85 -11.45 12.54 -0.28
C PHE A 85 -10.06 12.82 -0.84
N LEU A 86 -9.08 12.93 0.05
CA LEU A 86 -7.68 12.96 -0.33
C LEU A 86 -7.10 11.55 -0.19
N VAL A 87 -6.78 10.92 -1.31
CA VAL A 87 -6.21 9.56 -1.33
C VAL A 87 -4.69 9.62 -1.23
N VAL A 88 -4.12 9.03 -0.19
CA VAL A 88 -2.69 9.17 0.13
C VAL A 88 -2.03 7.83 0.36
N GLY A 89 -0.96 7.53 -0.35
CA GLY A 89 -0.22 6.29 -0.11
C GLY A 89 0.81 5.95 -1.18
N GLY A 90 1.26 4.72 -1.17
CA GLY A 90 2.27 4.24 -2.11
C GLY A 90 2.05 2.79 -2.53
N THR A 91 0.92 2.16 -2.15
CA THR A 91 0.58 0.79 -2.52
C THR A 91 -0.19 0.77 -3.83
N GLY A 92 0.53 0.53 -4.93
CA GLY A 92 -0.04 0.58 -6.28
C GLY A 92 -1.23 -0.34 -6.50
N LEU A 93 -1.22 -1.55 -5.91
CA LEU A 93 -2.36 -2.47 -6.02
C LEU A 93 -3.62 -1.87 -5.38
N TYR A 94 -3.52 -1.27 -4.19
CA TYR A 94 -4.64 -0.60 -3.55
C TYR A 94 -5.17 0.55 -4.42
N PHE A 95 -4.26 1.38 -4.95
CA PHE A 95 -4.64 2.45 -5.86
C PHE A 95 -5.43 1.93 -7.08
N ARG A 96 -4.89 0.94 -7.81
CA ARG A 96 -5.59 0.36 -8.97
C ARG A 96 -6.95 -0.23 -8.60
N SER A 97 -7.05 -0.87 -7.45
CA SER A 97 -8.30 -1.48 -7.00
C SER A 97 -9.37 -0.47 -6.65
N LEU A 98 -9.00 0.77 -6.32
CA LEU A 98 -9.94 1.86 -6.11
C LEU A 98 -10.49 2.45 -7.42
N ILE A 99 -9.64 2.57 -8.44
CA ILE A 99 -9.96 3.30 -9.68
C ILE A 99 -10.49 2.41 -10.80
N ASN A 100 -10.28 1.09 -10.72
CA ASN A 100 -10.72 0.14 -11.73
C ASN A 100 -11.65 -0.90 -11.09
N SER A 101 -12.62 -1.39 -11.86
CA SER A 101 -13.27 -2.65 -11.53
C SER A 101 -12.23 -3.76 -11.45
N PHE A 102 -12.15 -4.43 -10.33
CA PHE A 102 -11.25 -5.55 -10.16
C PHE A 102 -12.04 -6.83 -9.85
N GLU A 103 -11.71 -7.89 -10.57
CA GLU A 103 -12.15 -9.22 -10.24
C GLU A 103 -11.08 -9.89 -9.40
N PHE A 104 -11.43 -10.23 -8.17
CA PHE A 104 -10.57 -11.03 -7.31
C PHE A 104 -11.14 -12.43 -7.19
N ARG A 105 -10.28 -13.42 -7.32
CA ARG A 105 -10.65 -14.81 -7.03
C ARG A 105 -10.33 -15.12 -5.57
N PRO A 106 -11.11 -15.96 -4.89
CA PRO A 106 -10.83 -16.38 -3.53
C PRO A 106 -9.49 -17.11 -3.44
N THR A 107 -9.02 -17.31 -2.22
CA THR A 107 -7.94 -18.24 -1.91
C THR A 107 -8.53 -19.40 -1.13
N ASP A 108 -8.08 -20.62 -1.46
CA ASP A 108 -8.38 -21.80 -0.67
C ASP A 108 -7.18 -22.11 0.25
N PRO A 109 -7.35 -22.03 1.58
CA PRO A 109 -6.25 -22.27 2.53
C PRO A 109 -5.64 -23.67 2.40
N ALA A 110 -6.43 -24.69 2.06
CA ALA A 110 -5.95 -26.06 1.91
C ALA A 110 -5.06 -26.17 0.67
N ILE A 111 -5.56 -25.74 -0.49
CA ILE A 111 -4.79 -25.70 -1.75
C ILE A 111 -3.53 -24.87 -1.57
N ARG A 112 -3.64 -23.68 -0.94
CA ARG A 112 -2.48 -22.81 -0.72
C ARG A 112 -1.42 -23.46 0.14
N SER A 113 -1.80 -24.13 1.24
CA SER A 113 -0.85 -24.78 2.13
C SER A 113 -0.05 -25.88 1.44
N GLU A 114 -0.68 -26.65 0.56
CA GLU A 114 -0.01 -27.67 -0.25
C GLU A 114 0.96 -27.05 -1.26
N LEU A 115 0.53 -26.02 -1.98
CA LEU A 115 1.39 -25.33 -2.95
C LEU A 115 2.56 -24.61 -2.29
N GLU A 116 2.40 -24.11 -1.06
CA GLU A 116 3.48 -23.47 -0.29
C GLU A 116 4.61 -24.44 0.09
N LEU A 117 4.37 -25.76 0.11
CA LEU A 117 5.42 -26.78 0.33
C LEU A 117 6.33 -26.94 -0.90
N LEU A 118 5.86 -26.59 -2.08
CA LEU A 118 6.59 -26.74 -3.33
C LEU A 118 7.62 -25.61 -3.52
N ASN A 119 8.76 -25.91 -4.14
CA ASN A 119 9.70 -24.90 -4.62
C ASN A 119 9.30 -24.35 -6.00
N VAL A 120 10.02 -23.34 -6.49
CA VAL A 120 9.72 -22.69 -7.79
C VAL A 120 9.76 -23.67 -8.95
N ASP A 121 10.74 -24.57 -8.99
CA ASP A 121 10.87 -25.55 -10.08
C ASP A 121 9.72 -26.56 -10.09
N GLN A 122 9.28 -26.99 -8.91
CA GLN A 122 8.13 -27.88 -8.75
C GLN A 122 6.83 -27.19 -9.18
N LEU A 123 6.65 -25.91 -8.81
CA LEU A 123 5.50 -25.10 -9.26
C LEU A 123 5.49 -24.92 -10.77
N LEU A 124 6.64 -24.67 -11.41
CA LEU A 124 6.75 -24.59 -12.88
C LEU A 124 6.44 -25.93 -13.56
N LYS A 125 6.85 -27.05 -12.96
CA LYS A 125 6.45 -28.37 -13.45
C LYS A 125 4.95 -28.60 -13.33
N PHE A 126 4.33 -28.11 -12.24
CA PHE A 126 2.88 -28.15 -12.05
C PHE A 126 2.16 -27.37 -13.16
N HIS A 127 2.60 -26.14 -13.46
CA HIS A 127 2.06 -25.33 -14.57
C HIS A 127 2.09 -26.12 -15.88
N LYS A 128 3.24 -26.71 -16.19
CA LYS A 128 3.40 -27.51 -17.43
C LYS A 128 2.52 -28.77 -17.47
N LEU A 129 2.34 -29.44 -16.32
CA LEU A 129 1.55 -30.69 -16.24
C LEU A 129 0.05 -30.44 -16.46
N TYR A 130 -0.44 -29.30 -15.96
CA TYR A 130 -1.86 -28.94 -16.01
C TYR A 130 -2.20 -27.90 -17.08
N ASP A 131 -1.27 -27.63 -18.00
CA ASP A 131 -1.42 -26.63 -19.09
C ASP A 131 -1.86 -25.24 -18.60
N ILE A 132 -1.26 -24.83 -17.50
CA ILE A 132 -1.49 -23.49 -16.91
C ILE A 132 -0.35 -22.57 -17.38
N ASP A 133 -0.68 -21.50 -18.11
CA ASP A 133 0.32 -20.52 -18.53
C ASP A 133 0.94 -19.83 -17.30
N PRO A 134 2.28 -19.77 -17.20
CA PRO A 134 2.92 -19.05 -16.11
C PRO A 134 2.65 -17.54 -16.22
N PRO A 135 2.75 -16.78 -15.12
CA PRO A 135 2.55 -15.33 -15.16
C PRO A 135 3.48 -14.66 -16.19
N GLU A 136 2.95 -13.78 -17.03
CA GLU A 136 3.70 -12.99 -18.02
C GLU A 136 4.74 -12.05 -17.39
N THR A 137 4.59 -11.75 -16.11
CA THR A 137 5.45 -10.85 -15.34
C THR A 137 6.54 -11.62 -14.60
N GLU A 138 7.24 -10.98 -13.66
CA GLU A 138 8.28 -11.60 -12.83
C GLU A 138 7.84 -12.94 -12.22
N ILE A 139 8.54 -14.03 -12.56
CA ILE A 139 8.30 -15.37 -12.01
C ILE A 139 8.83 -15.43 -10.59
N ASN A 140 7.93 -15.56 -9.63
CA ASN A 140 8.26 -15.83 -8.23
C ASN A 140 7.25 -16.80 -7.61
N LYS A 141 7.62 -17.44 -6.52
CA LYS A 141 6.82 -18.49 -5.85
C LYS A 141 5.38 -18.04 -5.58
N ARG A 142 5.18 -16.83 -5.05
CA ARG A 142 3.86 -16.29 -4.69
C ARG A 142 2.96 -16.12 -5.93
N ARG A 143 3.52 -15.63 -7.03
CA ARG A 143 2.77 -15.44 -8.30
C ARG A 143 2.42 -16.76 -8.95
N LEU A 144 3.34 -17.74 -8.94
CA LEU A 144 3.08 -19.08 -9.44
C LEU A 144 1.94 -19.76 -8.67
N ILE A 145 1.99 -19.73 -7.32
CA ILE A 145 0.92 -20.25 -6.47
C ILE A 145 -0.40 -19.56 -6.82
N ARG A 146 -0.42 -18.22 -6.89
CA ARG A 146 -1.64 -17.48 -7.18
C ARG A 146 -2.23 -17.77 -8.54
N ASN A 147 -1.38 -17.99 -9.52
CA ASN A 147 -1.80 -18.35 -10.88
C ASN A 147 -2.43 -19.75 -10.90
N ILE A 148 -1.85 -20.73 -10.20
CA ILE A 148 -2.44 -22.07 -10.03
C ILE A 148 -3.79 -21.98 -9.31
N GLU A 149 -3.89 -21.26 -8.19
CA GLU A 149 -5.15 -21.06 -7.48
C GLU A 149 -6.24 -20.46 -8.37
N ASN A 150 -5.88 -19.44 -9.15
CA ASN A 150 -6.80 -18.81 -10.08
C ASN A 150 -7.31 -19.75 -11.16
N SER A 151 -6.49 -20.71 -11.61
CA SER A 151 -6.91 -21.73 -12.57
C SER A 151 -7.84 -22.78 -11.94
N ILE A 152 -7.57 -23.17 -10.68
CA ILE A 152 -8.41 -24.16 -9.98
C ILE A 152 -9.75 -23.56 -9.56
N LEU A 153 -9.80 -22.27 -9.20
CA LEU A 153 -10.97 -21.58 -8.67
C LEU A 153 -11.64 -20.68 -9.72
N GLU A 154 -11.69 -21.12 -10.98
CA GLU A 154 -12.16 -20.30 -12.11
C GLU A 154 -13.57 -19.75 -11.95
N ASP A 155 -14.47 -20.49 -11.33
CA ASP A 155 -15.91 -20.18 -11.27
C ASP A 155 -16.29 -19.20 -10.15
N VAL A 156 -15.37 -18.88 -9.23
CA VAL A 156 -15.67 -18.00 -8.08
C VAL A 156 -14.92 -16.68 -8.21
N LYS A 157 -15.68 -15.60 -8.34
CA LYS A 157 -15.13 -14.25 -8.48
C LYS A 157 -15.78 -13.28 -7.49
N TYR A 158 -14.97 -12.45 -6.85
CA TYR A 158 -15.41 -11.24 -6.17
C TYR A 158 -15.22 -10.06 -7.11
N VAL A 159 -16.31 -9.39 -7.47
CA VAL A 159 -16.28 -8.18 -8.29
C VAL A 159 -16.49 -6.99 -7.38
N PHE A 160 -15.50 -6.12 -7.32
CA PHE A 160 -15.62 -4.85 -6.60
C PHE A 160 -15.87 -3.76 -7.65
N PRO A 161 -16.99 -3.01 -7.56
CA PRO A 161 -17.16 -1.82 -8.37
C PRO A 161 -16.04 -0.83 -8.02
N PRO A 162 -15.59 -0.01 -8.98
CA PRO A 162 -14.70 1.09 -8.63
C PRO A 162 -15.40 1.94 -7.58
N ILE A 163 -14.69 2.35 -6.55
CA ILE A 163 -15.16 3.46 -5.72
C ILE A 163 -15.36 4.60 -6.70
N ASN A 164 -16.56 5.18 -6.72
CA ASN A 164 -16.95 6.12 -7.76
C ASN A 164 -16.06 7.35 -7.71
N ILE A 165 -14.97 7.21 -8.43
CA ILE A 165 -13.95 8.23 -8.51
C ILE A 165 -14.27 8.98 -9.78
N PRO A 166 -14.49 10.31 -9.74
CA PRO A 166 -14.77 11.11 -10.91
C PRO A 166 -13.80 10.78 -12.04
N GLU A 167 -14.23 10.91 -13.29
CA GLU A 167 -13.41 10.64 -14.48
C GLU A 167 -12.05 11.35 -14.47
N LYS A 168 -11.89 12.37 -13.63
CA LYS A 168 -10.66 13.13 -13.40
C LYS A 168 -9.99 12.77 -12.08
N ILE A 169 -9.58 11.50 -11.87
CA ILE A 169 -8.53 11.28 -10.89
C ILE A 169 -7.22 11.68 -11.53
N VAL A 170 -6.79 12.84 -11.19
CA VAL A 170 -5.41 13.26 -11.42
C VAL A 170 -4.70 13.21 -10.08
N GLY A 171 -3.71 12.38 -9.97
CA GLY A 171 -2.87 12.29 -8.78
C GLY A 171 -1.49 12.86 -9.06
N VAL A 172 -0.79 13.20 -7.99
CA VAL A 172 0.60 13.62 -8.04
C VAL A 172 1.47 12.57 -7.38
N PHE A 173 2.47 12.09 -8.10
CA PHE A 173 3.56 11.31 -7.52
C PHE A 173 4.76 12.22 -7.28
N TRP A 174 5.00 12.55 -6.03
CA TRP A 174 6.13 13.37 -5.64
C TRP A 174 7.42 12.55 -5.65
N ASN A 175 8.27 12.79 -6.66
CA ASN A 175 9.62 12.24 -6.76
C ASN A 175 10.61 13.25 -6.16
N HIS A 176 10.95 13.09 -4.88
CA HIS A 176 11.83 14.01 -4.18
C HIS A 176 13.29 13.71 -4.52
N PRO A 177 14.09 14.67 -5.04
CA PRO A 177 15.48 14.43 -5.47
C PRO A 177 16.36 13.89 -4.32
N ASP A 178 16.19 14.42 -3.11
CA ASP A 178 16.98 14.02 -1.93
C ASP A 178 16.40 12.82 -1.18
N TYR A 179 15.58 11.99 -1.85
CA TYR A 179 14.86 10.91 -1.17
C TYR A 179 15.77 9.93 -0.41
N LEU A 180 17.01 9.71 -0.87
CA LEU A 180 17.96 8.82 -0.18
C LEU A 180 18.40 9.37 1.17
N LYS A 181 18.66 10.69 1.26
CA LYS A 181 18.95 11.36 2.53
C LYS A 181 17.73 11.29 3.45
N ARG A 182 16.55 11.61 2.93
CA ARG A 182 15.29 11.56 3.69
C ARG A 182 14.94 10.17 4.20
N ILE A 183 15.29 9.11 3.47
CA ILE A 183 15.15 7.73 3.95
C ILE A 183 16.04 7.51 5.18
N LYS A 184 17.30 7.93 5.15
CA LYS A 184 18.22 7.79 6.28
C LYS A 184 17.74 8.56 7.50
N ASP A 185 17.42 9.84 7.31
CA ASP A 185 16.93 10.71 8.39
C ASP A 185 15.64 10.15 9.03
N ARG A 186 14.73 9.62 8.20
CA ARG A 186 13.51 8.95 8.65
C ARG A 186 13.81 7.70 9.45
N THR A 187 14.70 6.84 8.96
CA THR A 187 15.05 5.58 9.65
C THR A 187 15.70 5.85 10.99
N SER A 188 16.64 6.81 11.08
CA SER A 188 17.24 7.22 12.33
C SER A 188 16.17 7.73 13.32
N ASN A 189 15.28 8.60 12.86
CA ASN A 189 14.18 9.10 13.70
C ASN A 189 13.23 7.98 14.18
N MET A 190 12.94 6.98 13.34
CA MET A 190 12.13 5.83 13.74
C MET A 190 12.81 5.02 14.84
N ILE A 191 14.12 4.80 14.76
CA ILE A 191 14.91 4.10 15.79
C ILE A 191 14.89 4.90 17.10
N ASP A 192 15.13 6.22 17.03
CA ASP A 192 15.12 7.11 18.19
C ASP A 192 13.75 7.17 18.90
N ARG A 193 12.67 7.01 18.14
CA ARG A 193 11.29 6.94 18.65
C ARG A 193 10.91 5.59 19.27
N GLY A 194 11.80 4.62 19.27
CA GLY A 194 11.56 3.30 19.89
C GLY A 194 11.05 2.22 18.91
N LEU A 195 11.43 2.28 17.63
CA LEU A 195 11.07 1.27 16.63
C LEU A 195 11.38 -0.16 17.10
N VAL A 196 12.52 -0.38 17.76
CA VAL A 196 12.92 -1.70 18.24
C VAL A 196 11.95 -2.22 19.30
N ASP A 197 11.54 -1.35 20.22
CA ASP A 197 10.58 -1.72 21.26
C ASP A 197 9.19 -2.00 20.66
N GLU A 198 8.74 -1.19 19.69
CA GLU A 198 7.50 -1.46 18.97
C GLU A 198 7.53 -2.85 18.34
N MET A 199 8.59 -3.20 17.60
CA MET A 199 8.71 -4.50 16.95
C MET A 199 8.75 -5.67 17.93
N ASN A 200 9.43 -5.52 19.06
CA ASN A 200 9.52 -6.56 20.09
C ASN A 200 8.18 -6.79 20.81
N ASN A 201 7.32 -5.79 20.85
CA ASN A 201 5.99 -5.88 21.47
C ASN A 201 4.93 -6.53 20.56
N ILE A 202 5.21 -6.72 19.27
CA ILE A 202 4.28 -7.38 18.36
C ILE A 202 4.26 -8.88 18.63
N GLN A 203 3.11 -9.37 19.10
CA GLN A 203 2.92 -10.79 19.40
C GLN A 203 2.32 -11.53 18.19
N ASN A 204 2.88 -12.71 17.90
CA ASN A 204 2.38 -13.61 16.84
C ASN A 204 2.12 -12.93 15.49
N PRO A 205 3.07 -12.16 14.95
CA PRO A 205 2.86 -11.42 13.71
C PRO A 205 2.50 -12.34 12.54
N SER A 206 1.51 -11.95 11.76
CA SER A 206 1.11 -12.67 10.56
C SER A 206 2.22 -12.73 9.51
N LYS A 207 2.11 -13.65 8.55
CA LYS A 207 3.06 -13.74 7.43
C LYS A 207 3.18 -12.41 6.66
N THR A 208 2.12 -11.63 6.60
CA THR A 208 2.09 -10.32 5.94
C THR A 208 2.86 -9.27 6.74
N VAL A 209 2.64 -9.20 8.05
CA VAL A 209 3.36 -8.29 8.96
C VAL A 209 4.86 -8.61 8.98
N LEU A 210 5.24 -9.89 8.98
CA LEU A 210 6.65 -10.30 8.91
C LEU A 210 7.38 -9.83 7.63
N GLN A 211 6.65 -9.45 6.56
CA GLN A 211 7.21 -8.88 5.34
C GLN A 211 7.42 -7.37 5.41
N ALA A 212 6.92 -6.70 6.45
CA ALA A 212 7.12 -5.26 6.62
C ALA A 212 8.62 -4.92 6.73
N ILE A 213 8.99 -3.79 6.15
CA ILE A 213 10.37 -3.32 6.17
C ILE A 213 10.73 -2.97 7.62
N GLY A 214 11.68 -3.67 8.19
CA GLY A 214 12.13 -3.49 9.57
C GLY A 214 11.77 -4.65 10.49
N MET A 215 10.75 -5.46 10.21
CA MET A 215 10.32 -6.56 11.07
C MET A 215 11.39 -7.64 11.34
N ASN A 216 12.36 -7.81 10.47
CA ASN A 216 13.49 -8.71 10.71
C ASN A 216 14.61 -7.93 11.37
N LEU A 217 14.72 -8.04 12.69
CA LEU A 217 15.81 -7.49 13.47
C LEU A 217 17.13 -8.17 13.10
N SER A 218 18.08 -7.39 12.60
CA SER A 218 19.46 -7.81 12.36
C SER A 218 20.41 -6.83 13.02
N SER A 219 21.69 -7.23 13.17
CA SER A 219 22.74 -6.33 13.67
C SER A 219 22.85 -5.01 12.90
N ASP A 220 22.41 -5.01 11.63
CA ASP A 220 22.51 -3.88 10.71
C ASP A 220 21.09 -3.35 10.36
N LEU A 221 20.23 -3.20 11.39
CA LEU A 221 18.82 -2.84 11.22
C LEU A 221 18.62 -1.57 10.39
N GLU A 222 19.34 -0.49 10.72
CA GLU A 222 19.23 0.80 10.03
C GLU A 222 19.59 0.67 8.55
N GLU A 223 20.71 0.02 8.23
CA GLU A 223 21.15 -0.18 6.85
C GLU A 223 20.16 -1.04 6.07
N ASN A 224 19.64 -2.10 6.66
CA ASN A 224 18.63 -2.96 6.05
C ASN A 224 17.32 -2.22 5.76
N ILE A 225 16.84 -1.38 6.69
CA ILE A 225 15.65 -0.56 6.48
C ILE A 225 15.91 0.42 5.32
N ASN A 226 17.05 1.13 5.33
CA ASN A 226 17.42 2.07 4.30
C ASN A 226 17.46 1.41 2.92
N LEU A 227 18.11 0.26 2.80
CA LEU A 227 18.23 -0.50 1.55
C LEU A 227 16.86 -0.96 1.02
N LYS A 228 16.03 -1.55 1.88
CA LYS A 228 14.70 -2.03 1.50
C LYS A 228 13.76 -0.89 1.15
N THR A 229 13.80 0.21 1.91
CA THR A 229 13.00 1.41 1.64
C THR A 229 13.40 2.08 0.32
N ASN A 230 14.71 2.13 -0.01
CA ASN A 230 15.17 2.60 -1.31
C ASN A 230 14.64 1.72 -2.46
N ARG A 231 14.68 0.39 -2.30
CA ARG A 231 14.09 -0.53 -3.30
C ARG A 231 12.58 -0.31 -3.45
N LEU A 232 11.87 -0.08 -2.35
CA LEU A 232 10.44 0.25 -2.37
C LEU A 232 10.19 1.56 -3.12
N ALA A 233 10.96 2.62 -2.84
CA ALA A 233 10.84 3.91 -3.51
C ALA A 233 10.99 3.77 -5.04
N LYS A 234 12.00 3.02 -5.50
CA LYS A 234 12.22 2.76 -6.93
C LYS A 234 11.07 1.94 -7.55
N LYS A 235 10.56 0.94 -6.85
CA LYS A 235 9.40 0.15 -7.30
C LYS A 235 8.16 1.03 -7.42
N GLN A 236 7.90 1.92 -6.46
CA GLN A 236 6.80 2.88 -6.52
C GLN A 236 6.93 3.78 -7.76
N LEU A 237 8.10 4.38 -7.99
CA LEU A 237 8.32 5.22 -9.16
C LEU A 237 8.09 4.48 -10.47
N THR A 238 8.63 3.26 -10.61
CA THR A 238 8.45 2.43 -11.82
C THR A 238 6.97 2.10 -12.04
N TRP A 239 6.26 1.82 -10.97
CA TRP A 239 4.85 1.46 -11.04
C TRP A 239 3.98 2.66 -11.42
N PHE A 240 4.15 3.80 -10.74
CA PHE A 240 3.35 5.01 -10.99
C PHE A 240 3.69 5.70 -12.32
N LYS A 241 4.87 5.45 -12.91
CA LYS A 241 5.18 5.87 -14.29
C LYS A 241 4.28 5.23 -15.36
N GLN A 242 3.66 4.11 -15.05
CA GLN A 242 2.77 3.38 -15.96
C GLN A 242 1.29 3.77 -15.77
N GLU A 243 1.00 4.72 -14.88
CA GLU A 243 -0.35 5.15 -14.57
C GLU A 243 -0.61 6.54 -15.15
N ASP A 244 -1.35 6.60 -16.25
CA ASP A 244 -1.58 7.84 -17.03
C ASP A 244 -2.33 8.92 -16.24
N ARG A 245 -3.04 8.53 -15.16
CA ARG A 245 -3.77 9.44 -14.28
C ARG A 245 -2.89 10.12 -13.23
N ILE A 246 -1.61 9.76 -13.17
CA ILE A 246 -0.67 10.24 -12.16
C ILE A 246 0.41 11.11 -12.81
N LYS A 247 0.41 12.39 -12.47
CA LYS A 247 1.48 13.32 -12.86
C LYS A 247 2.69 13.13 -11.95
N ILE A 248 3.84 12.85 -12.52
CA ILE A 248 5.09 12.76 -11.77
C ILE A 248 5.72 14.15 -11.67
N ILE A 249 5.96 14.60 -10.45
CA ILE A 249 6.65 15.87 -10.18
C ILE A 249 7.97 15.56 -9.49
N GLU A 250 9.05 15.99 -10.09
CA GLU A 250 10.40 15.90 -9.53
C GLU A 250 10.83 17.27 -9.00
N THR A 251 10.77 17.41 -7.69
CA THR A 251 11.12 18.67 -7.01
C THR A 251 11.45 18.41 -5.55
N ASN A 252 12.27 19.27 -4.95
CA ASN A 252 12.46 19.36 -3.50
C ASN A 252 11.57 20.46 -2.87
N ASP A 253 10.84 21.22 -3.68
CA ASP A 253 9.95 22.27 -3.23
C ASP A 253 8.52 21.73 -3.00
N GLU A 254 8.08 21.73 -1.75
CA GLU A 254 6.73 21.33 -1.34
C GLU A 254 5.65 22.22 -1.98
N LEU A 255 5.94 23.52 -2.19
CA LEU A 255 4.97 24.45 -2.76
C LEU A 255 4.59 24.08 -4.19
N VAL A 256 5.55 23.65 -5.01
CA VAL A 256 5.28 23.20 -6.38
C VAL A 256 4.32 22.01 -6.42
N VAL A 257 4.48 21.07 -5.46
CA VAL A 257 3.59 19.91 -5.36
C VAL A 257 2.21 20.32 -4.84
N ARG A 258 2.19 21.21 -3.88
CA ARG A 258 0.96 21.78 -3.30
C ARG A 258 0.14 22.51 -4.36
N ASP A 259 0.74 23.45 -5.08
CA ASP A 259 0.07 24.26 -6.11
C ASP A 259 -0.56 23.36 -7.18
N GLU A 260 0.12 22.30 -7.60
CA GLU A 260 -0.43 21.35 -8.56
C GLU A 260 -1.62 20.57 -7.97
N LEU A 261 -1.55 20.14 -6.71
CA LEU A 261 -2.66 19.45 -6.05
C LEU A 261 -3.87 20.39 -5.87
N GLU A 262 -3.66 21.63 -5.47
CA GLU A 262 -4.71 22.63 -5.34
C GLU A 262 -5.36 22.93 -6.69
N ARG A 263 -4.58 23.09 -7.76
CA ARG A 263 -5.09 23.23 -9.12
C ARG A 263 -6.01 22.07 -9.51
N ILE A 264 -5.60 20.83 -9.20
CA ILE A 264 -6.40 19.63 -9.47
C ILE A 264 -7.72 19.65 -8.69
N ILE A 265 -7.69 20.06 -7.42
CA ILE A 265 -8.87 20.15 -6.57
C ILE A 265 -9.83 21.24 -7.07
N ASP A 266 -9.31 22.35 -7.52
CA ASP A 266 -10.11 23.52 -7.97
C ASP A 266 -10.64 23.39 -9.41
N GLU A 267 -10.07 22.50 -10.25
CA GLU A 267 -10.51 22.24 -11.64
C GLU A 267 -11.72 21.28 -11.75
N LYS A 268 -12.36 20.91 -10.62
CA LYS A 268 -13.53 20.02 -10.57
C LYS A 268 -14.84 20.70 -10.98
#